data_05978bb9edbd072718c1188279b21490
#
_entry.id   05978bb9edbd072718c1188279b21490
#
_cell.length_a   1.000
_cell.length_b   1.000
_cell.length_c   1.000
_cell.angle_alpha   90.00
_cell.angle_beta   90.00
_cell.angle_gamma   90.00
#
_symmetry.space_group_name_H-M   'P 1'
#
loop_
_entity.id
_entity.type
_entity.pdbx_description
1 polymer ?
#
loop_
_entity_poly.entity_id
_entity_poly.type
_entity_poly.pdbx_seq_one_letter_code
_entity_poly.pdbx_strand_id
1 'polypeptide(L)'
;MSMDEDFEGMRVPYGLAVHDKEEEEAVLEIIRKRKTIMGEKVKQFEKEIATLFGKDLGIMVNSGSSANLLTFEVLDIPENSEVITPILTFATTLSPIIKSGLIPVFVDVEPE
;
A
#
# COMPACT_ATOMS: atom_id res chain seq x y z
N MET A 1 26.81 11.28 -22.34
CA MET A 1 25.88 10.19 -22.63
C MET A 1 24.55 10.66 -22.11
N SER A 2 23.62 11.04 -22.98
CA SER A 2 22.32 11.58 -22.54
C SER A 2 21.47 10.41 -22.06
N MET A 3 20.87 10.55 -20.88
CA MET A 3 19.96 9.54 -20.30
C MET A 3 18.73 9.24 -21.17
N ASP A 4 18.56 9.98 -22.27
CA ASP A 4 17.39 9.86 -23.15
C ASP A 4 17.53 8.74 -24.21
N GLU A 5 18.73 8.23 -24.47
CA GLU A 5 18.96 7.22 -25.50
C GLU A 5 18.67 5.78 -25.04
N ASP A 6 18.76 5.50 -23.72
CA ASP A 6 18.60 4.13 -23.19
C ASP A 6 17.14 3.69 -23.00
N PHE A 7 16.17 4.62 -23.11
CA PHE A 7 14.75 4.36 -22.86
C PHE A 7 13.88 4.43 -24.14
N GLU A 8 14.46 4.69 -25.29
CA GLU A 8 13.71 4.78 -26.55
C GLU A 8 13.11 3.41 -26.91
N GLY A 9 11.78 3.30 -26.77
CA GLY A 9 11.03 2.07 -27.06
C GLY A 9 10.66 1.20 -25.85
N MET A 10 11.16 1.49 -24.64
CA MET A 10 10.75 0.76 -23.44
C MET A 10 9.41 1.30 -22.91
N ARG A 11 8.35 0.53 -23.10
CA ARG A 11 7.05 0.82 -22.50
C ARG A 11 6.97 0.19 -21.11
N VAL A 12 7.06 0.99 -20.07
CA VAL A 12 6.81 0.54 -18.69
C VAL A 12 5.32 0.70 -18.40
N PRO A 13 4.54 -0.38 -18.23
CA PRO A 13 3.14 -0.28 -17.89
C PRO A 13 2.98 0.19 -16.44
N TYR A 14 1.91 0.93 -16.16
CA TYR A 14 1.60 1.42 -14.82
C TYR A 14 1.44 0.29 -13.79
N GLY A 15 0.85 -0.80 -14.19
CA GLY A 15 0.72 -2.00 -13.39
C GLY A 15 -0.04 -3.08 -14.15
N LEU A 16 0.23 -4.31 -13.77
CA LEU A 16 -0.46 -5.49 -14.27
C LEU A 16 -0.92 -6.33 -13.07
N ALA A 17 -2.14 -6.85 -13.14
CA ALA A 17 -2.55 -7.92 -12.25
C ALA A 17 -1.76 -9.19 -12.64
N VAL A 18 -1.00 -9.72 -11.70
CA VAL A 18 -0.28 -10.98 -11.86
C VAL A 18 -0.94 -12.01 -10.96
N HIS A 19 -1.61 -12.95 -11.57
CA HIS A 19 -2.21 -14.09 -10.88
C HIS A 19 -2.22 -15.29 -11.83
N ASP A 20 -2.26 -16.48 -11.27
CA ASP A 20 -2.39 -17.72 -12.01
C ASP A 20 -3.44 -18.65 -11.37
N LYS A 21 -3.31 -19.95 -11.58
CA LYS A 21 -4.30 -20.93 -11.14
C LYS A 21 -4.51 -20.99 -9.64
N GLU A 22 -3.50 -20.72 -8.84
CA GLU A 22 -3.59 -20.84 -7.38
C GLU A 22 -4.51 -19.76 -6.81
N GLU A 23 -4.38 -18.53 -7.31
CA GLU A 23 -5.23 -17.42 -6.90
C GLU A 23 -6.67 -17.61 -7.42
N GLU A 24 -6.84 -18.07 -8.66
CA GLU A 24 -8.15 -18.36 -9.23
C GLU A 24 -8.89 -19.44 -8.41
N GLU A 25 -8.23 -20.54 -8.07
CA GLU A 25 -8.82 -21.62 -7.28
C GLU A 25 -9.17 -21.16 -5.86
N ALA A 26 -8.31 -20.37 -5.22
CA ALA A 26 -8.55 -19.82 -3.88
C ALA A 26 -9.79 -18.92 -3.86
N VAL A 27 -9.95 -18.04 -4.86
CA VAL A 27 -11.13 -17.17 -4.99
C VAL A 27 -12.39 -18.00 -5.27
N LEU A 28 -12.34 -18.97 -6.20
CA LEU A 28 -13.46 -19.83 -6.52
C LEU A 28 -13.93 -20.65 -5.31
N GLU A 29 -13.03 -21.13 -4.48
CA GLU A 29 -13.37 -21.83 -3.24
C GLU A 29 -14.21 -20.96 -2.29
N ILE A 30 -13.82 -19.70 -2.09
CA ILE A 30 -14.56 -18.76 -1.22
C ILE A 30 -15.95 -18.48 -1.78
N ILE A 31 -16.05 -18.23 -3.11
CA ILE A 31 -17.33 -17.97 -3.78
C ILE A 31 -18.26 -19.18 -3.66
N ARG A 32 -17.76 -20.39 -3.91
CA ARG A 32 -18.55 -21.64 -3.80
C ARG A 32 -19.04 -21.90 -2.38
N LYS A 33 -18.24 -21.57 -1.38
CA LYS A 33 -18.61 -21.63 0.04
C LYS A 33 -19.56 -20.52 0.48
N ARG A 34 -19.85 -19.53 -0.37
CA ARG A 34 -20.65 -18.35 -0.06
C ARG A 34 -20.14 -17.56 1.16
N LYS A 35 -18.83 -17.57 1.40
CA LYS A 35 -18.17 -16.89 2.52
C LYS A 35 -17.47 -15.60 2.05
N THR A 36 -18.22 -14.69 1.46
CA THR A 36 -17.70 -13.45 0.83
C THR A 36 -17.59 -12.27 1.78
N ILE A 37 -17.73 -12.49 3.07
CA ILE A 37 -17.48 -11.49 4.13
C ILE A 37 -16.09 -11.68 4.73
N MET A 38 -15.61 -10.70 5.48
CA MET A 38 -14.37 -10.83 6.23
C MET A 38 -14.45 -12.03 7.19
N GLY A 39 -13.52 -12.98 7.04
CA GLY A 39 -13.57 -14.26 7.74
C GLY A 39 -12.18 -14.84 8.02
N GLU A 40 -12.07 -16.16 7.97
CA GLU A 40 -10.84 -16.90 8.32
C GLU A 40 -9.62 -16.49 7.48
N LYS A 41 -9.81 -16.23 6.17
CA LYS A 41 -8.72 -15.81 5.28
C LYS A 41 -8.17 -14.42 5.65
N VAL A 42 -9.05 -13.50 6.05
CA VAL A 42 -8.64 -12.18 6.54
C VAL A 42 -7.86 -12.33 7.85
N LYS A 43 -8.35 -13.10 8.80
CA LYS A 43 -7.65 -13.35 10.07
C LYS A 43 -6.28 -14.02 9.88
N GLN A 44 -6.21 -14.95 8.94
CA GLN A 44 -4.95 -15.59 8.57
C GLN A 44 -3.96 -14.57 8.01
N PHE A 45 -4.41 -13.75 7.05
CA PHE A 45 -3.61 -12.69 6.44
C PHE A 45 -3.11 -11.69 7.49
N GLU A 46 -3.99 -11.18 8.35
CA GLU A 46 -3.64 -10.26 9.43
C GLU A 46 -2.54 -10.84 10.33
N LYS A 47 -2.68 -12.12 10.72
CA LYS A 47 -1.70 -12.81 11.56
C LYS A 47 -0.36 -13.00 10.85
N GLU A 48 -0.37 -13.44 9.60
CA GLU A 48 0.85 -13.70 8.83
C GLU A 48 1.64 -12.41 8.56
N ILE A 49 0.95 -11.34 8.17
CA ILE A 49 1.56 -10.01 7.96
C ILE A 49 2.09 -9.45 9.28
N ALA A 50 1.33 -9.51 10.37
CA ALA A 50 1.82 -9.08 11.67
C ALA A 50 3.10 -9.83 12.06
N THR A 51 3.13 -11.16 11.88
CA THR A 51 4.31 -11.98 12.16
C THR A 51 5.50 -11.58 11.29
N LEU A 52 5.28 -11.36 10.00
CA LEU A 52 6.33 -10.96 9.05
C LEU A 52 7.02 -9.65 9.48
N PHE A 53 6.26 -8.71 10.02
CA PHE A 53 6.77 -7.42 10.50
C PHE A 53 7.09 -7.39 12.01
N GLY A 54 7.08 -8.54 12.69
CA GLY A 54 7.36 -8.63 14.13
C GLY A 54 6.37 -7.84 14.99
N LYS A 55 5.09 -7.80 14.58
CA LYS A 55 3.99 -7.14 15.31
C LYS A 55 3.06 -8.15 15.93
N ASP A 56 2.41 -7.77 17.02
CA ASP A 56 1.45 -8.63 17.71
C ASP A 56 0.10 -8.70 16.99
N LEU A 57 -0.28 -7.62 16.31
CA LEU A 57 -1.57 -7.47 15.65
C LEU A 57 -1.41 -6.89 14.24
N GLY A 58 -2.24 -7.37 13.33
CA GLY A 58 -2.47 -6.82 12.01
C GLY A 58 -3.95 -6.51 11.83
N ILE A 59 -4.27 -5.47 11.08
CA ILE A 59 -5.63 -5.09 10.73
C ILE A 59 -5.72 -4.94 9.23
N MET A 60 -6.58 -5.74 8.60
CA MET A 60 -6.85 -5.63 7.18
C MET A 60 -7.90 -4.54 6.92
N VAL A 61 -7.63 -3.73 5.90
CA VAL A 61 -8.54 -2.69 5.42
C VAL A 61 -8.81 -2.90 3.93
N ASN A 62 -9.76 -2.16 3.38
CA ASN A 62 -10.20 -2.31 2.00
C ASN A 62 -9.22 -1.81 0.93
N SER A 63 -8.20 -1.05 1.32
CA SER A 63 -7.18 -0.51 0.39
C SER A 63 -5.93 -0.03 1.12
N GLY A 64 -4.80 0.06 0.41
CA GLY A 64 -3.59 0.71 0.90
C GLY A 64 -3.81 2.18 1.26
N SER A 65 -4.70 2.87 0.55
CA SER A 65 -5.07 4.26 0.87
C SER A 65 -5.73 4.37 2.25
N SER A 66 -6.62 3.42 2.58
CA SER A 66 -7.23 3.35 3.92
C SER A 66 -6.22 2.97 4.99
N ALA A 67 -5.26 2.09 4.67
CA ALA A 67 -4.18 1.74 5.58
C ALA A 67 -3.32 2.96 5.93
N ASN A 68 -2.91 3.74 4.93
CA ASN A 68 -2.17 4.99 5.14
C ASN A 68 -2.95 5.98 6.02
N LEU A 69 -4.23 6.19 5.74
CA LEU A 69 -5.06 7.08 6.53
C LEU A 69 -5.13 6.65 7.99
N LEU A 70 -5.44 5.39 8.25
CA LEU A 70 -5.53 4.85 9.62
C LEU A 70 -4.20 4.90 10.35
N THR A 71 -3.08 4.72 9.65
CA THR A 71 -1.74 4.83 10.24
C THR A 71 -1.52 6.22 10.85
N PHE A 72 -1.86 7.29 10.13
CA PHE A 72 -1.71 8.65 10.63
C PHE A 72 -2.68 8.95 11.79
N GLU A 73 -3.91 8.43 11.73
CA GLU A 73 -4.89 8.58 12.82
C GLU A 73 -4.43 7.89 14.11
N VAL A 74 -3.78 6.72 14.00
CA VAL A 74 -3.31 5.95 15.17
C VAL A 74 -2.03 6.50 15.77
N LEU A 75 -1.14 7.08 14.96
CA LEU A 75 0.15 7.59 15.42
C LEU A 75 0.03 8.86 16.27
N ASP A 76 -1.10 9.56 16.21
CA ASP A 76 -1.37 10.79 16.99
C ASP A 76 -0.19 11.78 16.96
N ILE A 77 0.32 12.04 15.76
CA ILE A 77 1.46 12.92 15.53
C ILE A 77 1.03 14.37 15.78
N PRO A 78 1.78 15.16 16.56
CA PRO A 78 1.45 16.55 16.82
C PRO A 78 1.27 17.37 15.54
N GLU A 79 0.24 18.21 15.49
CA GLU A 79 0.01 19.13 14.37
C GLU A 79 1.27 19.93 14.03
N ASN A 80 1.45 20.24 12.75
CA ASN A 80 2.61 20.93 12.20
C ASN A 80 3.95 20.14 12.28
N SER A 81 3.93 18.87 12.67
CA SER A 81 5.12 18.03 12.55
C SER A 81 5.43 17.77 11.07
N GLU A 82 6.71 17.68 10.76
CA GLU A 82 7.20 17.40 9.41
C GLU A 82 7.19 15.89 9.14
N VAL A 83 6.73 15.51 7.94
CA VAL A 83 6.73 14.12 7.46
C VAL A 83 7.43 14.04 6.12
N ILE A 84 8.54 13.31 6.08
CA ILE A 84 9.29 13.07 4.85
C ILE A 84 8.50 12.12 3.95
N THR A 85 8.33 12.52 2.70
CA THR A 85 7.60 11.73 1.69
C THR A 85 8.23 11.91 0.31
N PRO A 86 8.27 10.87 -0.55
CA PRO A 86 8.76 11.03 -1.91
C PRO A 86 7.83 11.95 -2.70
N ILE A 87 8.41 12.79 -3.58
CA ILE A 87 7.63 13.65 -4.47
C ILE A 87 6.94 12.83 -5.56
N LEU A 88 7.57 11.76 -6.03
CA LEU A 88 6.99 10.82 -6.99
C LEU A 88 6.26 9.71 -6.23
N THR A 89 4.98 9.92 -5.96
CA THR A 89 4.14 8.94 -5.24
C THR A 89 2.67 9.12 -5.62
N PHE A 90 1.85 8.17 -5.19
CA PHE A 90 0.42 8.27 -5.38
C PHE A 90 -0.19 9.31 -4.42
N ALA A 91 -1.19 10.06 -4.86
CA ALA A 91 -1.81 11.14 -4.07
C ALA A 91 -2.31 10.69 -2.68
N THR A 92 -2.69 9.43 -2.52
CA THR A 92 -3.12 8.85 -1.24
C THR A 92 -1.98 8.59 -0.24
N THR A 93 -0.74 8.77 -0.63
CA THR A 93 0.40 8.85 0.29
C THR A 93 0.47 10.23 0.95
N LEU A 94 0.19 11.26 0.19
CA LEU A 94 0.25 12.65 0.65
C LEU A 94 -1.00 13.09 1.42
N SER A 95 -2.19 12.67 0.97
CA SER A 95 -3.46 13.17 1.52
C SER A 95 -3.65 12.93 3.02
N PRO A 96 -3.22 11.82 3.64
CA PRO A 96 -3.30 11.66 5.10
C PRO A 96 -2.41 12.64 5.86
N ILE A 97 -1.23 12.96 5.34
CA ILE A 97 -0.31 13.93 5.95
C ILE A 97 -1.01 15.30 6.06
N ILE A 98 -1.57 15.77 4.96
CA ILE A 98 -2.28 17.06 4.92
C ILE A 98 -3.54 17.02 5.79
N LYS A 99 -4.31 15.92 5.73
CA LYS A 99 -5.55 15.78 6.51
C LYS A 99 -5.29 15.80 8.01
N SER A 100 -4.16 15.26 8.45
CA SER A 100 -3.76 15.25 9.86
C SER A 100 -3.07 16.55 10.32
N GLY A 101 -3.10 17.61 9.51
CA GLY A 101 -2.49 18.91 9.85
C GLY A 101 -0.96 18.87 9.91
N LEU A 102 -0.34 17.91 9.23
CA LEU A 102 1.11 17.73 9.18
C LEU A 102 1.71 18.40 7.94
N ILE A 103 3.01 18.64 7.97
CA ILE A 103 3.76 19.35 6.91
C ILE A 103 4.51 18.30 6.09
N PRO A 104 4.18 18.11 4.79
CA PRO A 104 4.94 17.21 3.93
C PRO A 104 6.29 17.83 3.56
N VAL A 105 7.36 17.10 3.80
CA VAL A 105 8.72 17.43 3.34
C VAL A 105 9.06 16.50 2.18
N PHE A 106 9.08 17.04 0.99
CA PHE A 106 9.31 16.25 -0.21
C PHE A 106 10.79 15.94 -0.40
N VAL A 107 11.07 14.69 -0.74
CA VAL A 107 12.38 14.22 -1.18
C VAL A 107 12.26 13.65 -2.58
N ASP A 108 13.30 13.82 -3.37
CA ASP A 108 13.36 13.26 -4.71
C ASP A 108 13.78 11.79 -4.67
N VAL A 109 13.58 11.09 -5.78
CA VAL A 109 14.04 9.73 -6.00
C VAL A 109 15.21 9.78 -6.97
N GLU A 110 16.27 9.04 -6.68
CA GLU A 110 17.39 8.92 -7.61
C GLU A 110 17.15 7.71 -8.52
N PRO A 111 17.29 7.89 -9.84
CA PRO A 111 17.36 6.75 -10.74
C PRO A 111 18.71 6.06 -10.53
N GLU A 112 18.71 4.78 -10.12
CA GLU A 112 19.91 3.93 -10.14
C GLU A 112 20.16 3.38 -11.54
#